data_85d555345d1091c118dc0e89934db2ae
#
_entry.id   85d555345d1091c118dc0e89934db2ae
#
_cell.length_a   1.000
_cell.length_b   1.000
_cell.length_c   1.000
_cell.angle_alpha   90.00
_cell.angle_beta   90.00
_cell.angle_gamma   90.00
#
_symmetry.space_group_name_H-M   'P 1'
#
loop_
_entity.id
_entity.type
_entity.pdbx_description
1 polymer ?
#
loop_
_entity_poly.entity_id
_entity_poly.type
_entity_poly.pdbx_seq_one_letter_code
_entity_poly.pdbx_strand_id
1 'polypeptide(L)'
;MFFRLKTTRSGQVLRLIESYRDDTARSRHRVVASLGNAPIERADWKTLAKAVEDRLYGREVLLARDLGEVHAQWVDRIVRQVGSEGRWKPFSKPPCTEEVIDGVRAEAVSHTDTAELGPVLLGWEIWKRLGMPELLSVLGFNRSQSQAAAISAINRLAEPSSEHSLMDWYRRTGLPELMGNQLRGAGDDRFYRVSDLLLARQGEIERHLRERQSSLFNLERTVLLYDLTNTHFEGVCNRNPKAKRGANKQKRNDCAQIVVGMVFDQFGFEMAHKIFEGTLNDSKSLLEMIRELNATVADGKKKPLVVMDAGVATRKNLNLLHEHGFGYLVNDSRGQRKRYIETFREQKDFRIVQGREEKEPVWVRVMEDPHAAHPEGDAKERIVLCKSQLRGKKEQAIVSNAERRLLDALRKLALRVEKKRLRDRSKIEQALGRIQARHPRARRFYEVTLEDGDNGLRLNWSRNDALSQEAAELFGCYVLRTDERTLNEHQLWQLYISLTQAENGFKALKTDLGLRPNPHQKEERVDAHVFICILAYHLLRNILWTLEQKGDHRNWETLKRVLGTHCYTTILLPTRSGQTHRIRKAGQPEECQKAIYRNLGIAWDNLPRIRSVIGAAPVQNEDRHRTSTL
;
A
#
# COMPACT_ATOMS: atom_id res chain seq x y z
N MET A 1 46.59 -3.77 7.28
CA MET A 1 47.93 -3.87 6.67
C MET A 1 47.84 -4.35 5.23
N PHE A 2 48.89 -4.14 4.40
CA PHE A 2 48.92 -4.61 3.01
C PHE A 2 50.38 -4.81 2.56
N PHE A 3 50.60 -5.70 1.59
CA PHE A 3 51.89 -5.92 0.98
C PHE A 3 52.13 -4.99 -0.20
N ARG A 4 53.39 -4.55 -0.37
CA ARG A 4 53.87 -3.72 -1.48
C ARG A 4 55.28 -4.10 -1.91
N LEU A 5 55.50 -4.25 -3.20
CA LEU A 5 56.86 -4.38 -3.78
C LEU A 5 57.52 -3.01 -3.89
N LYS A 6 58.76 -2.94 -3.44
CA LYS A 6 59.64 -1.79 -3.64
C LYS A 6 60.84 -2.22 -4.44
N THR A 7 61.12 -1.57 -5.55
CA THR A 7 62.34 -1.76 -6.34
C THR A 7 63.52 -1.04 -5.64
N THR A 8 64.55 -1.77 -5.39
CA THR A 8 65.83 -1.28 -4.83
C THR A 8 66.95 -1.54 -5.81
N ARG A 9 68.16 -1.00 -5.57
CA ARG A 9 69.36 -1.23 -6.41
C ARG A 9 69.76 -2.72 -6.48
N SER A 10 69.37 -3.51 -5.48
CA SER A 10 69.65 -4.95 -5.35
C SER A 10 68.55 -5.88 -5.75
N GLY A 11 67.41 -5.35 -6.30
CA GLY A 11 66.28 -6.14 -6.71
C GLY A 11 64.93 -5.68 -6.08
N GLN A 12 63.88 -6.50 -6.22
CA GLN A 12 62.58 -6.21 -5.65
C GLN A 12 62.49 -6.74 -4.22
N VAL A 13 61.96 -5.92 -3.32
CA VAL A 13 61.76 -6.26 -1.90
C VAL A 13 60.28 -6.17 -1.56
N LEU A 14 59.69 -7.25 -1.06
CA LEU A 14 58.33 -7.30 -0.55
C LEU A 14 58.31 -6.68 0.85
N ARG A 15 57.40 -5.72 1.05
CA ARG A 15 57.24 -5.04 2.34
C ARG A 15 55.79 -5.16 2.83
N LEU A 16 55.61 -5.44 4.10
CA LEU A 16 54.36 -5.30 4.81
C LEU A 16 54.26 -3.85 5.30
N ILE A 17 53.17 -3.18 4.92
CA ILE A 17 52.94 -1.76 5.19
C ILE A 17 51.66 -1.62 5.98
N GLU A 18 51.67 -0.77 6.98
CA GLU A 18 50.48 -0.35 7.71
C GLU A 18 50.11 1.08 7.35
N SER A 19 48.82 1.28 7.05
CA SER A 19 48.23 2.61 6.83
C SER A 19 47.62 3.11 8.14
N TYR A 20 47.94 4.34 8.51
CA TYR A 20 47.41 5.00 9.69
C TYR A 20 47.09 6.47 9.40
N ARG A 21 46.30 7.11 10.24
CA ARG A 21 46.08 8.56 10.19
C ARG A 21 46.93 9.23 11.25
N ASP A 22 47.65 10.29 10.85
CA ASP A 22 48.38 11.12 11.79
C ASP A 22 47.46 12.09 12.56
N ASP A 23 47.97 12.86 13.49
CA ASP A 23 47.24 13.79 14.33
C ASP A 23 46.50 14.89 13.53
N THR A 24 46.82 15.05 12.26
CA THR A 24 46.17 15.95 11.32
C THR A 24 45.13 15.24 10.42
N ALA A 25 44.74 14.00 10.76
CA ALA A 25 43.83 13.12 10.01
C ALA A 25 44.33 12.74 8.60
N ARG A 26 45.58 13.01 8.25
CA ARG A 26 46.18 12.64 6.95
C ARG A 26 46.59 11.17 6.96
N SER A 27 46.34 10.47 5.87
CA SER A 27 46.76 9.07 5.70
C SER A 27 48.31 8.99 5.56
N ARG A 28 48.92 8.20 6.41
CA ARG A 28 50.37 7.89 6.41
C ARG A 28 50.61 6.41 6.31
N HIS A 29 51.76 6.04 5.88
CA HIS A 29 52.20 4.66 5.75
C HIS A 29 53.46 4.42 6.52
N ARG A 30 53.54 3.35 7.31
CA ARG A 30 54.78 2.86 7.94
C ARG A 30 55.07 1.44 7.50
N VAL A 31 56.39 1.12 7.39
CA VAL A 31 56.81 -0.24 7.09
C VAL A 31 56.80 -1.06 8.38
N VAL A 32 56.04 -2.17 8.36
CA VAL A 32 55.93 -3.11 9.49
C VAL A 32 57.04 -4.15 9.42
N ALA A 33 57.28 -4.73 8.24
CA ALA A 33 58.35 -5.70 8.00
C ALA A 33 58.86 -5.60 6.55
N SER A 34 60.14 -5.95 6.35
CA SER A 34 60.77 -6.08 5.04
C SER A 34 61.17 -7.54 4.81
N LEU A 35 60.52 -8.23 3.86
CA LEU A 35 60.64 -9.68 3.68
C LEU A 35 61.58 -10.09 2.56
N GLY A 36 62.38 -9.14 2.04
CA GLY A 36 63.32 -9.42 0.94
C GLY A 36 62.57 -9.90 -0.32
N ASN A 37 63.13 -10.91 -0.96
CA ASN A 37 62.50 -11.57 -2.11
C ASN A 37 61.70 -12.80 -1.68
N ALA A 38 60.76 -12.62 -0.71
CA ALA A 38 59.93 -13.70 -0.22
C ALA A 38 59.00 -14.23 -1.35
N PRO A 39 58.94 -15.55 -1.57
CA PRO A 39 58.13 -16.17 -2.62
C PRO A 39 56.64 -16.29 -2.16
N ILE A 40 56.00 -15.16 -1.97
CA ILE A 40 54.58 -15.08 -1.59
C ILE A 40 53.81 -14.65 -2.83
N GLU A 41 52.87 -15.47 -3.27
CA GLU A 41 52.05 -15.18 -4.44
C GLU A 41 51.17 -13.95 -4.21
N ARG A 42 50.97 -13.16 -5.25
CA ARG A 42 50.20 -11.91 -5.16
C ARG A 42 48.73 -12.14 -4.78
N ALA A 43 48.19 -13.30 -5.13
CA ALA A 43 46.86 -13.72 -4.77
C ALA A 43 46.66 -13.81 -3.24
N ASP A 44 47.70 -14.20 -2.49
CA ASP A 44 47.65 -14.45 -1.06
C ASP A 44 47.92 -13.21 -0.20
N TRP A 45 48.42 -12.12 -0.81
CA TRP A 45 48.82 -10.92 -0.09
C TRP A 45 47.75 -10.36 0.84
N LYS A 46 46.51 -10.32 0.37
CA LYS A 46 45.40 -9.75 1.15
C LYS A 46 45.10 -10.62 2.37
N THR A 47 45.07 -11.92 2.18
CA THR A 47 44.77 -12.91 3.23
C THR A 47 45.87 -12.95 4.29
N LEU A 48 47.12 -13.02 3.86
CA LEU A 48 48.29 -13.02 4.74
C LEU A 48 48.42 -11.70 5.50
N ALA A 49 48.31 -10.56 4.82
CA ALA A 49 48.42 -9.25 5.48
C ALA A 49 47.37 -9.09 6.58
N LYS A 50 46.13 -9.57 6.33
CA LYS A 50 45.05 -9.54 7.32
C LYS A 50 45.32 -10.48 8.49
N ALA A 51 45.78 -11.71 8.25
CA ALA A 51 46.10 -12.66 9.29
C ALA A 51 47.27 -12.17 10.21
N VAL A 52 48.32 -11.57 9.60
CA VAL A 52 49.42 -10.94 10.36
C VAL A 52 48.91 -9.76 11.19
N GLU A 53 48.05 -8.92 10.62
CA GLU A 53 47.45 -7.79 11.33
C GLU A 53 46.65 -8.26 12.56
N ASP A 54 45.75 -9.25 12.40
CA ASP A 54 44.93 -9.76 13.47
C ASP A 54 45.78 -10.35 14.60
N ARG A 55 46.85 -11.07 14.26
CA ARG A 55 47.79 -11.66 15.24
C ARG A 55 48.62 -10.60 15.99
N LEU A 56 49.11 -9.57 15.27
CA LEU A 56 49.90 -8.49 15.86
C LEU A 56 49.06 -7.60 16.80
N TYR A 57 47.77 -7.42 16.49
CA TYR A 57 46.83 -6.67 17.33
C TYR A 57 46.11 -7.50 18.39
N GLY A 58 46.40 -8.81 18.50
CA GLY A 58 45.74 -9.71 19.46
C GLY A 58 44.24 -9.81 19.26
N ARG A 59 43.74 -9.70 18.02
CA ARG A 59 42.31 -9.80 17.72
C ARG A 59 41.88 -11.26 17.69
N GLU A 60 40.91 -11.64 18.53
CA GLU A 60 40.23 -12.92 18.41
C GLU A 60 39.37 -12.92 17.15
N VAL A 61 39.66 -13.85 16.22
CA VAL A 61 38.89 -14.02 15.00
C VAL A 61 37.81 -15.05 15.27
N LEU A 62 36.53 -14.62 15.29
CA LEU A 62 35.34 -15.46 15.55
C LEU A 62 35.18 -16.63 14.56
N LEU A 63 35.76 -16.56 13.39
CA LEU A 63 35.84 -17.63 12.39
C LEU A 63 37.33 -17.83 12.05
N ALA A 64 37.90 -18.91 12.57
CA ALA A 64 39.25 -19.34 12.16
C ALA A 64 39.26 -19.54 10.63
N ARG A 65 39.99 -18.68 9.92
CA ARG A 65 40.25 -18.92 8.50
C ARG A 65 41.19 -20.10 8.42
N ASP A 66 40.80 -21.11 7.67
CA ASP A 66 41.73 -22.22 7.35
C ASP A 66 42.83 -21.67 6.43
N LEU A 67 43.91 -21.26 7.08
CA LEU A 67 45.09 -20.72 6.40
C LEU A 67 45.99 -21.90 6.07
N GLY A 68 45.83 -22.74 5.22
CA GLY A 68 46.69 -23.90 4.95
C GLY A 68 48.15 -23.78 5.54
N GLU A 69 48.81 -24.86 5.84
CA GLU A 69 50.06 -24.90 6.61
C GLU A 69 51.14 -23.89 6.13
N VAL A 70 51.25 -23.66 4.81
CA VAL A 70 52.24 -22.73 4.23
C VAL A 70 51.94 -21.27 4.63
N HIS A 71 50.67 -20.88 4.61
CA HIS A 71 50.29 -19.51 4.99
C HIS A 71 50.41 -19.28 6.51
N ALA A 72 50.11 -20.28 7.32
CA ALA A 72 50.30 -20.23 8.78
C ALA A 72 51.80 -20.03 9.13
N GLN A 73 52.71 -20.76 8.46
CA GLN A 73 54.14 -20.61 8.65
C GLN A 73 54.64 -19.20 8.26
N TRP A 74 54.10 -18.60 7.18
CA TRP A 74 54.42 -17.23 6.80
C TRP A 74 53.94 -16.22 7.83
N VAL A 75 52.72 -16.37 8.37
CA VAL A 75 52.19 -15.51 9.43
C VAL A 75 53.11 -15.56 10.65
N ASP A 76 53.47 -16.76 11.13
CA ASP A 76 54.34 -16.95 12.30
C ASP A 76 55.76 -16.38 12.08
N ARG A 77 56.30 -16.52 10.87
CA ARG A 77 57.58 -15.97 10.52
C ARG A 77 57.58 -14.44 10.54
N ILE A 78 56.56 -13.83 9.93
CA ILE A 78 56.40 -12.36 9.87
C ILE A 78 56.20 -11.79 11.29
N VAL A 79 55.34 -12.41 12.09
CA VAL A 79 55.06 -11.97 13.47
C VAL A 79 56.33 -12.07 14.34
N ARG A 80 57.10 -13.17 14.25
CA ARG A 80 58.40 -13.31 14.94
C ARG A 80 59.40 -12.26 14.49
N GLN A 81 59.49 -11.99 13.18
CA GLN A 81 60.40 -10.96 12.66
C GLN A 81 60.05 -9.58 13.19
N VAL A 82 58.76 -9.21 13.18
CA VAL A 82 58.27 -7.94 13.72
C VAL A 82 58.58 -7.81 15.21
N GLY A 83 58.40 -8.91 15.97
CA GLY A 83 58.74 -8.96 17.40
C GLY A 83 60.24 -8.81 17.66
N SER A 84 61.11 -9.48 16.87
CA SER A 84 62.55 -9.40 17.02
C SER A 84 63.14 -8.06 16.60
N GLU A 85 62.61 -7.41 15.58
CA GLU A 85 63.05 -6.08 15.14
C GLU A 85 62.65 -4.96 16.12
N GLY A 86 61.63 -5.15 16.94
CA GLY A 86 61.19 -4.24 18.02
C GLY A 86 60.78 -2.82 17.57
N ARG A 87 60.74 -2.59 16.27
CA ARG A 87 60.46 -1.27 15.68
C ARG A 87 58.98 -0.96 15.54
N TRP A 88 58.14 -1.99 15.47
CA TRP A 88 56.71 -1.84 15.36
C TRP A 88 56.04 -1.95 16.75
N LYS A 89 55.25 -0.95 17.08
CA LYS A 89 54.35 -0.99 18.23
C LYS A 89 52.93 -0.82 17.72
N PRO A 90 51.96 -1.60 18.24
CA PRO A 90 50.57 -1.32 17.91
C PRO A 90 50.27 0.14 18.23
N PHE A 91 49.51 0.80 17.35
CA PHE A 91 48.95 2.07 17.76
C PHE A 91 48.02 1.75 18.93
N SER A 92 48.47 2.05 20.14
CA SER A 92 47.51 2.22 21.22
C SER A 92 46.59 3.32 20.73
N LYS A 93 45.27 3.03 20.56
CA LYS A 93 44.31 4.10 20.71
C LYS A 93 44.77 4.86 21.95
N PRO A 94 44.88 6.20 21.93
CA PRO A 94 45.07 6.94 23.16
C PRO A 94 44.03 6.36 24.13
N PRO A 95 44.34 6.09 25.42
CA PRO A 95 43.36 5.61 26.35
C PRO A 95 42.21 6.59 26.18
N CYS A 96 41.10 6.07 25.69
CA CYS A 96 39.88 6.85 25.60
C CYS A 96 39.66 7.23 27.05
N THR A 97 40.02 8.46 27.40
CA THR A 97 39.66 9.02 28.70
C THR A 97 38.15 8.97 28.65
N GLU A 98 37.56 7.93 29.26
CA GLU A 98 36.10 7.75 29.26
C GLU A 98 35.51 9.05 29.78
N GLU A 99 34.90 9.78 28.87
CA GLU A 99 34.27 11.04 29.22
C GLU A 99 33.05 10.69 30.07
N VAL A 100 33.12 10.99 31.35
CA VAL A 100 32.05 10.77 32.30
C VAL A 100 31.34 12.09 32.49
N ILE A 101 30.14 12.20 31.94
CA ILE A 101 29.26 13.38 32.08
C ILE A 101 28.15 13.02 33.07
N ASP A 102 28.05 13.75 34.18
CA ASP A 102 27.06 13.53 35.24
C ASP A 102 26.97 12.08 35.73
N GLY A 103 28.13 11.41 35.83
CA GLY A 103 28.23 10.01 36.26
C GLY A 103 27.92 8.97 35.16
N VAL A 104 27.54 9.39 33.94
CA VAL A 104 27.31 8.53 32.78
C VAL A 104 28.57 8.44 31.94
N ARG A 105 28.94 7.24 31.52
CA ARG A 105 30.06 6.96 30.59
C ARG A 105 29.58 7.32 29.18
N ALA A 106 29.83 8.52 28.70
CA ALA A 106 29.25 9.09 27.48
C ALA A 106 29.49 8.23 26.24
N GLU A 107 30.71 7.72 26.06
CA GLU A 107 31.05 6.89 24.91
C GLU A 107 30.44 5.48 24.93
N ALA A 108 30.00 5.00 26.09
CA ALA A 108 29.35 3.72 26.26
C ALA A 108 27.81 3.81 26.17
N VAL A 109 27.27 5.02 25.99
CA VAL A 109 25.83 5.20 25.73
C VAL A 109 25.47 4.51 24.42
N SER A 110 24.43 3.72 24.45
CA SER A 110 23.94 3.01 23.27
C SER A 110 22.41 2.96 23.27
N HIS A 111 21.85 2.57 22.14
CA HIS A 111 20.42 2.33 22.03
C HIS A 111 20.15 0.99 21.35
N THR A 112 19.03 0.38 21.70
CA THR A 112 18.58 -0.92 21.18
C THR A 112 17.07 -0.98 21.12
N ASP A 113 16.53 -2.08 20.63
CA ASP A 113 15.09 -2.38 20.56
C ASP A 113 14.29 -1.22 19.95
N THR A 114 14.74 -0.67 18.83
CA THR A 114 13.98 0.33 18.11
C THR A 114 12.71 -0.28 17.52
N ALA A 115 11.57 0.35 17.76
CA ALA A 115 10.25 -0.12 17.35
C ALA A 115 9.46 1.00 16.69
N GLU A 116 8.80 0.71 15.55
CA GLU A 116 7.97 1.67 14.84
C GLU A 116 6.80 2.14 15.72
N LEU A 117 6.58 3.44 15.78
CA LEU A 117 5.53 4.02 16.61
C LEU A 117 4.49 4.80 15.79
N GLY A 118 4.91 5.66 14.88
CA GLY A 118 4.05 6.67 14.28
C GLY A 118 2.74 6.12 13.68
N PRO A 119 2.75 5.26 12.69
CA PRO A 119 1.53 4.70 12.08
C PRO A 119 0.67 3.91 13.07
N VAL A 120 1.30 3.14 13.98
CA VAL A 120 0.57 2.32 14.96
C VAL A 120 -0.06 3.15 16.07
N LEU A 121 0.56 4.29 16.43
CA LEU A 121 -0.02 5.25 17.37
C LEU A 121 -1.31 5.85 16.80
N LEU A 122 -1.30 6.25 15.52
CA LEU A 122 -2.53 6.72 14.87
C LEU A 122 -3.61 5.64 14.91
N GLY A 123 -3.28 4.43 14.48
CA GLY A 123 -4.22 3.31 14.46
C GLY A 123 -4.83 3.03 15.84
N TRP A 124 -4.00 3.02 16.89
CA TRP A 124 -4.44 2.78 18.26
C TRP A 124 -5.31 3.89 18.82
N GLU A 125 -4.95 5.16 18.61
CA GLU A 125 -5.73 6.31 19.09
C GLU A 125 -7.09 6.42 18.37
N ILE A 126 -7.13 6.17 17.06
CA ILE A 126 -8.40 6.14 16.32
C ILE A 126 -9.25 4.93 16.73
N TRP A 127 -8.66 3.75 16.95
CA TRP A 127 -9.38 2.57 17.46
C TRP A 127 -10.10 2.86 18.78
N LYS A 128 -9.41 3.53 19.72
CA LYS A 128 -10.01 3.99 20.98
C LYS A 128 -11.10 5.06 20.76
N ARG A 129 -10.85 6.03 19.89
CA ARG A 129 -11.80 7.11 19.60
C ARG A 129 -13.10 6.59 18.99
N LEU A 130 -13.01 5.51 18.21
CA LEU A 130 -14.17 4.81 17.69
C LEU A 130 -14.93 4.01 18.76
N GLY A 131 -14.45 3.94 20.00
CA GLY A 131 -15.09 3.20 21.08
C GLY A 131 -15.01 1.68 20.92
N MET A 132 -14.04 1.20 20.16
CA MET A 132 -13.93 -0.24 19.87
C MET A 132 -13.60 -1.08 21.09
N PRO A 133 -12.71 -0.68 22.03
CA PRO A 133 -12.46 -1.45 23.24
C PRO A 133 -13.72 -1.65 24.10
N GLU A 134 -14.52 -0.61 24.26
CA GLU A 134 -15.78 -0.60 25.01
C GLU A 134 -16.83 -1.50 24.34
N LEU A 135 -17.01 -1.33 23.03
CA LEU A 135 -17.92 -2.17 22.25
C LEU A 135 -17.56 -3.66 22.37
N LEU A 136 -16.29 -4.01 22.12
CA LEU A 136 -15.86 -5.40 22.17
C LEU A 136 -16.06 -6.01 23.55
N SER A 137 -15.86 -5.24 24.63
CA SER A 137 -16.16 -5.65 25.99
C SER A 137 -17.65 -5.96 26.18
N VAL A 138 -18.54 -5.11 25.69
CA VAL A 138 -20.01 -5.34 25.72
C VAL A 138 -20.39 -6.57 24.91
N LEU A 139 -19.71 -6.82 23.80
CA LEU A 139 -19.93 -8.01 22.95
C LEU A 139 -19.31 -9.31 23.53
N GLY A 140 -18.74 -9.25 24.73
CA GLY A 140 -18.21 -10.42 25.44
C GLY A 140 -16.76 -10.77 25.11
N PHE A 141 -16.02 -9.92 24.44
CA PHE A 141 -14.59 -10.12 24.22
C PHE A 141 -13.81 -9.87 25.50
N ASN A 142 -12.96 -10.80 25.91
CA ASN A 142 -12.03 -10.53 26.99
C ASN A 142 -10.92 -9.56 26.53
N ARG A 143 -10.18 -9.00 27.50
CA ARG A 143 -9.14 -8.00 27.23
C ARG A 143 -8.13 -8.47 26.19
N SER A 144 -7.71 -9.71 26.24
CA SER A 144 -6.74 -10.28 25.30
C SER A 144 -7.30 -10.42 23.87
N GLN A 145 -8.57 -10.78 23.73
CA GLN A 145 -9.26 -10.84 22.44
C GLN A 145 -9.47 -9.43 21.86
N SER A 146 -9.85 -8.46 22.69
CA SER A 146 -9.99 -7.07 22.29
C SER A 146 -8.66 -6.48 21.79
N GLN A 147 -7.55 -6.78 22.48
CA GLN A 147 -6.21 -6.38 22.03
C GLN A 147 -5.81 -7.06 20.72
N ALA A 148 -6.07 -8.37 20.57
CA ALA A 148 -5.76 -9.09 19.33
C ALA A 148 -6.57 -8.54 18.15
N ALA A 149 -7.83 -8.17 18.35
CA ALA A 149 -8.66 -7.51 17.35
C ALA A 149 -8.05 -6.17 16.89
N ALA A 150 -7.64 -5.33 17.85
CA ALA A 150 -6.97 -4.07 17.56
C ALA A 150 -5.65 -4.27 16.79
N ILE A 151 -4.82 -5.23 17.21
CA ILE A 151 -3.55 -5.57 16.53
C ILE A 151 -3.83 -5.98 15.09
N SER A 152 -4.83 -6.84 14.84
CA SER A 152 -5.18 -7.29 13.50
C SER A 152 -5.60 -6.13 12.59
N ALA A 153 -6.46 -5.22 13.06
CA ALA A 153 -6.90 -4.06 12.29
C ALA A 153 -5.77 -3.03 12.07
N ILE A 154 -4.97 -2.75 13.10
CA ILE A 154 -3.85 -1.79 13.02
C ILE A 154 -2.73 -2.34 12.14
N ASN A 155 -2.49 -3.65 12.14
CA ASN A 155 -1.54 -4.26 11.21
C ASN A 155 -1.95 -4.03 9.75
N ARG A 156 -3.23 -4.24 9.40
CA ARG A 156 -3.72 -3.95 8.06
C ARG A 156 -3.53 -2.47 7.68
N LEU A 157 -3.67 -1.56 8.63
CA LEU A 157 -3.45 -0.14 8.41
C LEU A 157 -1.96 0.20 8.20
N ALA A 158 -1.07 -0.31 9.06
CA ALA A 158 0.34 0.08 9.09
C ALA A 158 1.21 -0.75 8.12
N GLU A 159 1.21 -2.07 8.26
CA GLU A 159 2.03 -3.02 7.49
C GLU A 159 1.26 -4.33 7.26
N PRO A 160 0.36 -4.40 6.25
CA PRO A 160 -0.46 -5.58 6.01
C PRO A 160 0.35 -6.86 5.89
N SER A 161 0.13 -7.79 6.80
CA SER A 161 0.85 -9.06 6.86
C SER A 161 -0.08 -10.23 7.23
N SER A 162 0.41 -11.48 7.12
CA SER A 162 -0.38 -12.65 7.51
C SER A 162 -0.53 -12.75 9.02
N GLU A 163 -1.57 -13.46 9.50
CA GLU A 163 -1.80 -13.71 10.92
C GLU A 163 -0.61 -14.41 11.58
N HIS A 164 0.10 -15.25 10.83
CA HIS A 164 1.31 -15.93 11.30
C HIS A 164 2.44 -14.95 11.66
N SER A 165 2.59 -13.85 10.94
CA SER A 165 3.63 -12.83 11.17
C SER A 165 3.20 -11.73 12.16
N LEU A 166 1.94 -11.69 12.57
CA LEU A 166 1.42 -10.61 13.42
C LEU A 166 2.15 -10.47 14.76
N MET A 167 2.55 -11.59 15.41
CA MET A 167 3.27 -11.51 16.68
C MET A 167 4.67 -10.93 16.54
N ASP A 168 5.37 -11.25 15.46
CA ASP A 168 6.70 -10.70 15.19
C ASP A 168 6.61 -9.22 14.82
N TRP A 169 5.61 -8.84 14.03
CA TRP A 169 5.32 -7.45 13.74
C TRP A 169 4.95 -6.67 15.01
N TYR A 170 4.03 -7.18 15.83
CA TYR A 170 3.60 -6.56 17.09
C TYR A 170 4.79 -6.24 18.00
N ARG A 171 5.73 -7.19 18.16
CA ARG A 171 6.94 -7.02 18.99
C ARG A 171 7.88 -5.94 18.48
N ARG A 172 7.87 -5.66 17.18
CA ARG A 172 8.72 -4.63 16.53
C ARG A 172 8.06 -3.25 16.44
N THR A 173 6.89 -3.10 17.03
CA THR A 173 6.14 -1.83 17.08
C THR A 173 6.04 -1.27 18.49
N GLY A 174 5.52 -0.04 18.64
CA GLY A 174 5.20 0.56 19.93
C GLY A 174 3.88 0.07 20.55
N LEU A 175 3.15 -0.83 19.91
CA LEU A 175 1.87 -1.35 20.43
C LEU A 175 2.01 -2.07 21.78
N PRO A 176 3.07 -2.87 22.06
CA PRO A 176 3.27 -3.45 23.40
C PRO A 176 3.23 -2.40 24.51
N GLU A 177 3.91 -1.28 24.34
CA GLU A 177 3.93 -0.19 25.30
C GLU A 177 2.58 0.51 25.42
N LEU A 178 1.93 0.78 24.29
CA LEU A 178 0.62 1.44 24.24
C LEU A 178 -0.50 0.58 24.86
N MET A 179 -0.41 -0.75 24.73
CA MET A 179 -1.41 -1.72 25.22
C MET A 179 -1.09 -2.33 26.58
N GLY A 180 0.05 -1.99 27.20
CA GLY A 180 0.46 -2.53 28.49
C GLY A 180 1.06 -3.94 28.45
N ASN A 181 1.62 -4.35 27.31
CA ASN A 181 2.56 -5.49 27.16
C ASN A 181 2.01 -6.90 27.47
N GLN A 182 0.69 -7.12 27.42
CA GLN A 182 0.05 -8.36 27.89
C GLN A 182 0.11 -9.54 26.92
N LEU A 183 0.41 -9.29 25.61
CA LEU A 183 0.36 -10.34 24.58
C LEU A 183 1.74 -10.88 24.17
N ARG A 184 2.82 -10.55 24.88
CA ARG A 184 4.19 -10.92 24.48
C ARG A 184 4.44 -12.42 24.28
N GLY A 185 3.74 -13.28 25.02
CA GLY A 185 3.88 -14.74 24.96
C GLY A 185 2.80 -15.46 24.16
N ALA A 186 1.93 -14.72 23.44
CA ALA A 186 0.82 -15.33 22.74
C ALA A 186 1.25 -15.97 21.40
N GLY A 187 0.66 -17.12 21.05
CA GLY A 187 0.80 -17.73 19.74
C GLY A 187 -0.09 -17.08 18.68
N ASP A 188 0.18 -17.36 17.40
CA ASP A 188 -0.53 -16.85 16.23
C ASP A 188 -1.99 -17.33 16.10
N ASP A 189 -2.32 -18.52 16.64
CA ASP A 189 -3.69 -19.05 16.71
C ASP A 189 -4.71 -18.06 17.27
N ARG A 190 -4.29 -17.17 18.15
CA ARG A 190 -5.14 -16.16 18.76
C ARG A 190 -5.74 -15.21 17.72
N PHE A 191 -4.97 -14.82 16.71
CA PHE A 191 -5.43 -13.92 15.66
C PHE A 191 -6.46 -14.60 14.77
N TYR A 192 -6.28 -15.88 14.48
CA TYR A 192 -7.27 -16.65 13.75
C TYR A 192 -8.60 -16.77 14.52
N ARG A 193 -8.52 -17.06 15.82
CA ARG A 193 -9.73 -17.18 16.68
C ARG A 193 -10.45 -15.84 16.84
N VAL A 194 -9.72 -14.74 16.99
CA VAL A 194 -10.36 -13.41 17.12
C VAL A 194 -10.99 -12.98 15.80
N SER A 195 -10.45 -13.37 14.67
CA SER A 195 -11.05 -13.11 13.36
C SER A 195 -12.42 -13.76 13.24
N ASP A 196 -12.59 -15.01 13.71
CA ASP A 196 -13.88 -15.71 13.75
C ASP A 196 -14.87 -15.00 14.68
N LEU A 197 -14.42 -14.56 15.86
CA LEU A 197 -15.26 -13.84 16.81
C LEU A 197 -15.73 -12.48 16.25
N LEU A 198 -14.83 -11.75 15.58
CA LEU A 198 -15.18 -10.48 14.93
C LEU A 198 -16.22 -10.68 13.84
N LEU A 199 -16.04 -11.70 12.99
CA LEU A 199 -17.00 -12.03 11.94
C LEU A 199 -18.37 -12.39 12.52
N ALA A 200 -18.42 -13.16 13.61
CA ALA A 200 -19.67 -13.52 14.29
C ALA A 200 -20.43 -12.31 14.87
N ARG A 201 -19.75 -11.19 15.07
CA ARG A 201 -20.33 -9.92 15.57
C ARG A 201 -20.29 -8.80 14.54
N GLN A 202 -20.16 -9.14 13.27
CA GLN A 202 -20.02 -8.15 12.18
C GLN A 202 -21.14 -7.10 12.22
N GLY A 203 -22.38 -7.51 12.27
CA GLY A 203 -23.54 -6.60 12.19
C GLY A 203 -23.61 -5.58 13.35
N GLU A 204 -23.25 -6.02 14.59
CA GLU A 204 -23.21 -5.13 15.75
C GLU A 204 -22.04 -4.13 15.64
N ILE A 205 -20.88 -4.60 15.17
CA ILE A 205 -19.70 -3.75 15.01
C ILE A 205 -19.94 -2.71 13.91
N GLU A 206 -20.47 -3.10 12.76
CA GLU A 206 -20.81 -2.18 11.66
C GLU A 206 -21.82 -1.12 12.09
N ARG A 207 -22.87 -1.52 12.82
CA ARG A 207 -23.86 -0.57 13.34
C ARG A 207 -23.22 0.46 14.25
N HIS A 208 -22.42 0.00 15.21
CA HIS A 208 -21.70 0.88 16.13
C HIS A 208 -20.78 1.86 15.38
N LEU A 209 -20.00 1.38 14.40
CA LEU A 209 -19.11 2.23 13.61
C LEU A 209 -19.88 3.30 12.84
N ARG A 210 -21.01 2.95 12.22
CA ARG A 210 -21.89 3.91 11.53
C ARG A 210 -22.42 5.00 12.48
N GLU A 211 -22.95 4.60 13.62
CA GLU A 211 -23.49 5.52 14.62
C GLU A 211 -22.39 6.41 15.21
N ARG A 212 -21.26 5.81 15.58
CA ARG A 212 -20.12 6.53 16.18
C ARG A 212 -19.52 7.54 15.22
N GLN A 213 -19.33 7.19 13.97
CA GLN A 213 -18.79 8.10 12.94
C GLN A 213 -19.78 9.22 12.62
N SER A 214 -21.09 8.91 12.55
CA SER A 214 -22.13 9.93 12.37
C SER A 214 -22.09 10.97 13.49
N SER A 215 -21.97 10.51 14.73
CA SER A 215 -21.87 11.39 15.91
C SER A 215 -20.57 12.18 15.94
N LEU A 216 -19.42 11.54 15.69
CA LEU A 216 -18.10 12.19 15.75
C LEU A 216 -17.93 13.31 14.73
N PHE A 217 -18.51 13.15 13.54
CA PHE A 217 -18.29 14.05 12.41
C PHE A 217 -19.54 14.80 11.98
N ASN A 218 -20.65 14.64 12.70
CA ASN A 218 -21.96 15.25 12.38
C ASN A 218 -22.35 15.05 10.91
N LEU A 219 -22.29 13.77 10.43
CA LEU A 219 -22.51 13.44 9.04
C LEU A 219 -24.00 13.33 8.72
N GLU A 220 -24.50 14.17 7.82
CA GLU A 220 -25.80 13.99 7.19
C GLU A 220 -25.66 13.09 5.95
N ARG A 221 -26.07 11.84 6.09
CA ARG A 221 -25.98 10.81 5.05
C ARG A 221 -27.22 10.86 4.17
N THR A 222 -27.10 11.51 3.03
CA THR A 222 -28.20 11.65 2.04
C THR A 222 -27.97 10.80 0.80
N VAL A 223 -26.78 10.22 0.66
CA VAL A 223 -26.36 9.47 -0.53
C VAL A 223 -25.61 8.21 -0.13
N LEU A 224 -25.92 7.12 -0.83
CA LEU A 224 -25.20 5.85 -0.74
C LEU A 224 -24.53 5.55 -2.09
N LEU A 225 -23.25 5.28 -2.07
CA LEU A 225 -22.43 4.95 -3.23
C LEU A 225 -22.24 3.43 -3.28
N TYR A 226 -22.80 2.76 -4.26
CA TYR A 226 -22.67 1.32 -4.41
C TYR A 226 -21.75 0.94 -5.58
N ASP A 227 -20.75 0.13 -5.30
CA ASP A 227 -19.86 -0.42 -6.31
C ASP A 227 -19.32 -1.80 -5.90
N LEU A 228 -18.75 -2.52 -6.86
CA LEU A 228 -18.24 -3.88 -6.73
C LEU A 228 -16.75 -3.96 -7.02
N THR A 229 -16.09 -4.82 -6.27
CA THR A 229 -14.69 -5.12 -6.50
C THR A 229 -14.38 -6.60 -6.41
N ASN A 230 -13.30 -7.02 -7.06
CA ASN A 230 -12.82 -8.40 -6.99
C ASN A 230 -11.55 -8.47 -6.14
N THR A 231 -11.45 -9.52 -5.34
CA THR A 231 -10.18 -9.95 -4.73
C THR A 231 -9.86 -11.37 -5.17
N HIS A 232 -8.61 -11.61 -5.52
CA HIS A 232 -8.13 -12.91 -5.99
C HIS A 232 -7.35 -13.64 -4.89
N PHE A 233 -7.24 -14.94 -5.04
CA PHE A 233 -6.51 -15.81 -4.15
C PHE A 233 -5.16 -16.19 -4.70
N GLU A 234 -4.22 -16.48 -3.81
CA GLU A 234 -3.04 -17.27 -4.15
C GLU A 234 -3.36 -18.75 -3.91
N GLY A 235 -3.20 -19.56 -4.98
CA GLY A 235 -3.54 -20.98 -4.95
C GLY A 235 -4.96 -21.31 -5.38
N VAL A 236 -5.40 -22.52 -5.09
CA VAL A 236 -6.60 -23.13 -5.71
C VAL A 236 -7.91 -22.78 -4.97
N CYS A 237 -7.83 -22.49 -3.68
CA CYS A 237 -8.96 -22.11 -2.79
C CYS A 237 -10.18 -23.06 -2.85
N ASN A 238 -9.97 -24.37 -2.91
CA ASN A 238 -11.02 -25.38 -3.08
C ASN A 238 -11.99 -25.51 -1.90
N ARG A 239 -11.63 -24.97 -0.73
CA ARG A 239 -12.45 -25.03 0.49
C ARG A 239 -13.41 -23.86 0.63
N ASN A 240 -13.44 -22.96 -0.34
CA ASN A 240 -14.34 -21.81 -0.34
C ASN A 240 -15.31 -21.93 -1.53
N PRO A 241 -16.59 -22.19 -1.32
CA PRO A 241 -17.59 -22.32 -2.40
C PRO A 241 -17.80 -21.00 -3.16
N LYS A 242 -17.54 -19.84 -2.54
CA LYS A 242 -17.60 -18.53 -3.20
C LYS A 242 -16.42 -18.27 -4.13
N ALA A 243 -15.29 -18.97 -3.95
CA ALA A 243 -14.10 -18.78 -4.76
C ALA A 243 -14.27 -19.42 -6.14
N LYS A 244 -14.45 -18.62 -7.17
CA LYS A 244 -14.65 -19.05 -8.55
C LYS A 244 -13.69 -18.33 -9.49
N ARG A 245 -13.33 -19.00 -10.58
CA ARG A 245 -12.61 -18.36 -11.68
C ARG A 245 -13.59 -17.61 -12.56
N GLY A 246 -13.32 -16.34 -12.83
CA GLY A 246 -14.19 -15.49 -13.64
C GLY A 246 -13.43 -14.36 -14.32
N ALA A 247 -14.11 -13.67 -15.23
CA ALA A 247 -13.57 -12.48 -15.87
C ALA A 247 -13.44 -11.36 -14.81
N ASN A 248 -12.29 -10.69 -14.79
CA ASN A 248 -12.06 -9.55 -13.92
C ASN A 248 -11.35 -8.42 -14.65
N LYS A 249 -11.45 -7.21 -14.09
CA LYS A 249 -10.83 -6.00 -14.65
C LYS A 249 -9.29 -6.13 -14.77
N GLN A 250 -8.66 -7.06 -14.03
CA GLN A 250 -7.19 -7.28 -14.01
C GLN A 250 -6.74 -8.36 -14.97
N LYS A 251 -7.67 -9.07 -15.64
CA LYS A 251 -7.39 -10.19 -16.55
C LYS A 251 -6.67 -11.37 -15.88
N ARG A 252 -6.82 -11.54 -14.56
CA ARG A 252 -6.28 -12.66 -13.78
C ARG A 252 -7.27 -13.83 -13.80
N ASN A 253 -7.49 -14.41 -15.00
CA ASN A 253 -8.36 -15.57 -15.18
C ASN A 253 -7.71 -16.88 -14.68
N ASP A 254 -6.43 -16.83 -14.34
CA ASP A 254 -5.62 -17.90 -13.77
C ASP A 254 -5.96 -18.19 -12.30
N CYS A 255 -6.47 -17.21 -11.57
CA CYS A 255 -6.75 -17.29 -10.14
C CYS A 255 -8.25 -17.37 -9.85
N ALA A 256 -8.62 -18.09 -8.76
CA ALA A 256 -9.94 -17.95 -8.16
C ALA A 256 -10.10 -16.56 -7.53
N GLN A 257 -11.33 -16.08 -7.46
CA GLN A 257 -11.67 -14.76 -6.90
C GLN A 257 -13.01 -14.81 -6.18
N ILE A 258 -13.26 -13.81 -5.35
CA ILE A 258 -14.58 -13.44 -4.84
C ILE A 258 -14.92 -12.01 -5.26
N VAL A 259 -16.19 -11.65 -5.23
CA VAL A 259 -16.66 -10.29 -5.44
C VAL A 259 -17.06 -9.70 -4.10
N VAL A 260 -16.61 -8.49 -3.81
CA VAL A 260 -17.00 -7.73 -2.62
C VAL A 260 -17.83 -6.53 -3.08
N GLY A 261 -19.09 -6.49 -2.69
CA GLY A 261 -19.97 -5.35 -2.85
C GLY A 261 -19.88 -4.47 -1.61
N MET A 262 -19.71 -3.18 -1.81
CA MET A 262 -19.61 -2.22 -0.72
C MET A 262 -20.50 -1.01 -0.97
N VAL A 263 -21.02 -0.50 0.11
CA VAL A 263 -21.77 0.76 0.16
C VAL A 263 -20.97 1.76 0.95
N PHE A 264 -20.73 2.92 0.37
CA PHE A 264 -20.11 4.06 1.04
C PHE A 264 -21.11 5.22 1.11
N ASP A 265 -20.95 6.09 2.08
CA ASP A 265 -21.64 7.39 2.04
C ASP A 265 -20.90 8.38 1.11
N GLN A 266 -21.48 9.56 0.90
CA GLN A 266 -20.89 10.61 0.06
C GLN A 266 -19.53 11.12 0.56
N PHE A 267 -19.17 10.81 1.79
CA PHE A 267 -17.90 11.19 2.41
C PHE A 267 -16.85 10.05 2.34
N GLY A 268 -17.22 8.90 1.80
CA GLY A 268 -16.36 7.74 1.64
C GLY A 268 -16.25 6.86 2.89
N PHE A 269 -17.14 6.99 3.88
CA PHE A 269 -17.23 6.03 4.97
C PHE A 269 -18.02 4.80 4.52
N GLU A 270 -17.53 3.63 4.89
CA GLU A 270 -18.21 2.37 4.62
C GLU A 270 -19.49 2.28 5.47
N MET A 271 -20.55 1.85 4.84
CA MET A 271 -21.88 1.72 5.43
C MET A 271 -22.35 0.28 5.56
N ALA A 272 -22.01 -0.54 4.59
CA ALA A 272 -22.31 -1.96 4.56
C ALA A 272 -21.44 -2.65 3.49
N HIS A 273 -21.20 -3.94 3.66
CA HIS A 273 -20.57 -4.76 2.65
C HIS A 273 -21.18 -6.16 2.60
N LYS A 274 -20.97 -6.82 1.46
CA LYS A 274 -21.35 -8.22 1.26
C LYS A 274 -20.36 -8.92 0.34
N ILE A 275 -20.08 -10.18 0.66
CA ILE A 275 -19.15 -11.00 -0.11
C ILE A 275 -19.96 -11.97 -0.96
N PHE A 276 -19.69 -11.95 -2.26
CA PHE A 276 -20.38 -12.72 -3.27
C PHE A 276 -19.45 -13.74 -3.94
N GLU A 277 -20.06 -14.68 -4.63
CA GLU A 277 -19.36 -15.63 -5.48
C GLU A 277 -18.58 -14.91 -6.60
N GLY A 278 -17.37 -15.41 -6.91
CA GLY A 278 -16.45 -14.77 -7.85
C GLY A 278 -16.91 -14.67 -9.30
N THR A 279 -17.99 -15.35 -9.66
CA THR A 279 -18.65 -15.29 -10.97
C THR A 279 -19.90 -14.41 -10.99
N LEU A 280 -20.25 -13.78 -9.87
CA LEU A 280 -21.44 -12.95 -9.79
C LEU A 280 -21.38 -11.82 -10.84
N ASN A 281 -22.47 -11.68 -11.60
CA ASN A 281 -22.64 -10.56 -12.51
C ASN A 281 -23.07 -9.31 -11.73
N ASP A 282 -22.46 -8.18 -12.03
CA ASP A 282 -22.73 -6.88 -11.38
C ASP A 282 -24.24 -6.58 -11.31
N SER A 283 -24.99 -6.92 -12.35
CA SER A 283 -26.45 -6.69 -12.40
C SER A 283 -27.28 -7.52 -11.40
N LYS A 284 -26.75 -8.60 -10.86
CA LYS A 284 -27.45 -9.46 -9.89
C LYS A 284 -27.15 -9.14 -8.44
N SER A 285 -26.10 -8.39 -8.18
CA SER A 285 -25.60 -8.10 -6.83
C SER A 285 -26.55 -7.22 -6.01
N LEU A 286 -27.28 -6.31 -6.65
CA LEU A 286 -28.11 -5.33 -5.96
C LEU A 286 -29.29 -5.97 -5.19
N LEU A 287 -29.89 -7.02 -5.74
CA LEU A 287 -31.00 -7.73 -5.07
C LEU A 287 -30.59 -8.23 -3.68
N GLU A 288 -29.38 -8.73 -3.56
CA GLU A 288 -28.84 -9.20 -2.29
C GLU A 288 -28.40 -8.04 -1.38
N MET A 289 -27.89 -6.94 -1.96
CA MET A 289 -27.49 -5.76 -1.21
C MET A 289 -28.64 -4.92 -0.70
N ILE A 290 -29.84 -5.04 -1.26
CA ILE A 290 -30.98 -4.20 -0.86
C ILE A 290 -31.36 -4.37 0.62
N ARG A 291 -31.15 -5.56 1.17
CA ARG A 291 -31.36 -5.84 2.61
C ARG A 291 -30.36 -5.06 3.47
N GLU A 292 -29.10 -5.08 3.06
CA GLU A 292 -28.04 -4.36 3.74
C GLU A 292 -28.26 -2.84 3.63
N LEU A 293 -28.66 -2.36 2.45
CA LEU A 293 -29.04 -0.95 2.24
C LEU A 293 -30.17 -0.54 3.20
N ASN A 294 -31.23 -1.33 3.31
CA ASN A 294 -32.33 -1.04 4.23
C ASN A 294 -31.86 -0.98 5.69
N ALA A 295 -30.96 -1.87 6.09
CA ALA A 295 -30.39 -1.88 7.45
C ALA A 295 -29.52 -0.64 7.77
N THR A 296 -29.08 0.14 6.76
CA THR A 296 -28.31 1.38 6.97
C THR A 296 -29.21 2.60 7.22
N VAL A 297 -30.50 2.49 6.96
CA VAL A 297 -31.47 3.62 7.07
C VAL A 297 -32.24 3.48 8.37
N ALA A 298 -32.30 4.57 9.16
CA ALA A 298 -33.11 4.59 10.37
C ALA A 298 -34.62 4.64 10.01
N ASP A 299 -35.44 3.93 10.79
CA ASP A 299 -36.89 3.90 10.61
C ASP A 299 -37.47 5.31 10.59
N GLY A 300 -38.41 5.54 9.64
CA GLY A 300 -39.11 6.81 9.48
C GLY A 300 -38.31 7.96 8.83
N LYS A 301 -37.04 7.78 8.46
CA LYS A 301 -36.29 8.78 7.70
C LYS A 301 -36.45 8.62 6.19
N LYS A 302 -36.37 9.75 5.45
CA LYS A 302 -36.29 9.73 3.99
C LYS A 302 -35.08 8.85 3.58
N LYS A 303 -35.33 7.88 2.68
CA LYS A 303 -34.26 7.03 2.18
C LYS A 303 -33.27 7.81 1.33
N PRO A 304 -31.98 7.53 1.46
CA PRO A 304 -30.94 8.22 0.71
C PRO A 304 -30.98 7.85 -0.78
N LEU A 305 -30.39 8.71 -1.60
CA LEU A 305 -30.19 8.48 -3.03
C LEU A 305 -29.09 7.45 -3.25
N VAL A 306 -29.32 6.42 -4.05
CA VAL A 306 -28.32 5.40 -4.40
C VAL A 306 -27.62 5.80 -5.70
N VAL A 307 -26.30 5.99 -5.63
CA VAL A 307 -25.45 6.28 -6.79
C VAL A 307 -24.68 5.03 -7.17
N MET A 308 -24.71 4.63 -8.43
CA MET A 308 -24.04 3.42 -8.91
C MET A 308 -23.60 3.54 -10.38
N ASP A 309 -22.67 2.66 -10.78
CA ASP A 309 -22.18 2.62 -12.16
C ASP A 309 -23.14 1.89 -13.11
N ALA A 310 -22.99 2.12 -14.40
CA ALA A 310 -23.80 1.56 -15.49
C ALA A 310 -23.92 0.02 -15.47
N GLY A 311 -22.88 -0.68 -14.98
CA GLY A 311 -22.89 -2.15 -14.89
C GLY A 311 -23.97 -2.73 -13.99
N VAL A 312 -24.35 -1.99 -12.95
CA VAL A 312 -25.40 -2.37 -11.98
C VAL A 312 -26.76 -1.79 -12.34
N ALA A 313 -26.79 -0.70 -13.10
CA ALA A 313 -27.99 0.12 -13.39
C ALA A 313 -28.92 -0.52 -14.45
N THR A 314 -29.29 -1.77 -14.26
CA THR A 314 -30.31 -2.41 -15.11
C THR A 314 -31.72 -1.92 -14.76
N ARG A 315 -32.66 -1.95 -15.70
CA ARG A 315 -34.06 -1.55 -15.44
C ARG A 315 -34.65 -2.32 -14.25
N LYS A 316 -34.39 -3.62 -14.16
CA LYS A 316 -34.83 -4.46 -13.02
C LYS A 316 -34.28 -3.93 -11.69
N ASN A 317 -33.02 -3.52 -11.64
CA ASN A 317 -32.39 -2.99 -10.42
C ASN A 317 -32.94 -1.60 -10.04
N LEU A 318 -33.22 -0.74 -11.02
CA LEU A 318 -33.83 0.56 -10.77
C LEU A 318 -35.25 0.42 -10.23
N ASN A 319 -36.05 -0.49 -10.79
CA ASN A 319 -37.38 -0.81 -10.26
C ASN A 319 -37.31 -1.35 -8.83
N LEU A 320 -36.36 -2.24 -8.55
CA LEU A 320 -36.13 -2.78 -7.21
C LEU A 320 -35.80 -1.67 -6.18
N LEU A 321 -34.95 -0.70 -6.53
CA LEU A 321 -34.66 0.45 -5.67
C LEU A 321 -35.93 1.26 -5.39
N HIS A 322 -36.72 1.54 -6.42
CA HIS A 322 -37.95 2.28 -6.32
C HIS A 322 -39.01 1.55 -5.44
N GLU A 323 -39.19 0.24 -5.63
CA GLU A 323 -40.05 -0.61 -4.81
C GLU A 323 -39.70 -0.56 -3.33
N HIS A 324 -38.39 -0.43 -3.05
CA HIS A 324 -37.89 -0.27 -1.69
C HIS A 324 -37.77 1.20 -1.24
N GLY A 325 -38.30 2.15 -2.02
CA GLY A 325 -38.35 3.59 -1.68
C GLY A 325 -37.01 4.33 -1.74
N PHE A 326 -36.00 3.78 -2.41
CA PHE A 326 -34.73 4.48 -2.69
C PHE A 326 -34.82 5.24 -4.00
N GLY A 327 -34.35 6.48 -4.03
CA GLY A 327 -34.06 7.17 -5.27
C GLY A 327 -32.72 6.68 -5.86
N TYR A 328 -32.46 7.04 -7.13
CA TYR A 328 -31.21 6.67 -7.79
C TYR A 328 -30.60 7.78 -8.63
N LEU A 329 -29.29 7.74 -8.79
CA LEU A 329 -28.51 8.49 -9.77
C LEU A 329 -27.49 7.53 -10.39
N VAL A 330 -27.60 7.26 -11.68
CA VAL A 330 -26.81 6.22 -12.33
C VAL A 330 -26.19 6.73 -13.63
N ASN A 331 -24.99 6.22 -13.95
CA ASN A 331 -24.39 6.45 -15.25
C ASN A 331 -25.02 5.52 -16.29
N ASP A 332 -25.41 6.04 -17.43
CA ASP A 332 -25.96 5.22 -18.51
C ASP A 332 -24.82 4.62 -19.37
N SER A 333 -25.15 3.60 -20.13
CA SER A 333 -24.18 2.95 -21.01
C SER A 333 -23.68 3.93 -22.08
N ARG A 334 -22.42 3.78 -22.49
CA ARG A 334 -21.79 4.65 -23.48
C ARG A 334 -22.54 4.71 -24.81
N GLY A 335 -23.28 3.67 -25.17
CA GLY A 335 -24.06 3.60 -26.40
C GLY A 335 -25.23 4.59 -26.39
N GLN A 336 -25.80 4.84 -25.24
CA GLN A 336 -26.99 5.70 -25.11
C GLN A 336 -26.72 7.18 -25.40
N ARG A 337 -25.48 7.65 -25.21
CA ARG A 337 -25.11 9.05 -25.49
C ARG A 337 -25.37 9.48 -26.94
N LYS A 338 -25.39 8.52 -27.89
CA LYS A 338 -25.74 8.81 -29.29
C LYS A 338 -27.17 9.33 -29.48
N ARG A 339 -28.10 8.93 -28.63
CA ARG A 339 -29.49 9.40 -28.66
C ARG A 339 -29.61 10.90 -28.46
N TYR A 340 -28.65 11.50 -27.79
CA TYR A 340 -28.62 12.91 -27.40
C TYR A 340 -27.58 13.72 -28.20
N ILE A 341 -27.09 13.20 -29.35
CA ILE A 341 -25.99 13.83 -30.10
C ILE A 341 -26.34 15.25 -30.53
N GLU A 342 -27.59 15.48 -30.99
CA GLU A 342 -28.04 16.80 -31.40
C GLU A 342 -28.05 17.78 -30.23
N THR A 343 -28.54 17.34 -29.06
CA THR A 343 -28.52 18.17 -27.85
C THR A 343 -27.10 18.52 -27.43
N PHE A 344 -26.13 17.59 -27.57
CA PHE A 344 -24.72 17.88 -27.31
C PHE A 344 -24.08 18.81 -28.34
N ARG A 345 -24.56 18.84 -29.59
CA ARG A 345 -24.14 19.76 -30.67
C ARG A 345 -24.63 21.17 -30.38
N GLU A 346 -25.89 21.33 -30.08
CA GLU A 346 -26.53 22.65 -29.88
C GLU A 346 -25.96 23.38 -28.65
N GLN A 347 -25.51 22.64 -27.65
CA GLN A 347 -25.02 23.14 -26.35
C GLN A 347 -25.95 24.17 -25.66
N LYS A 348 -27.19 24.22 -26.07
CA LYS A 348 -28.18 25.11 -25.49
C LYS A 348 -28.56 24.67 -24.10
N ASP A 349 -28.75 25.60 -23.18
CA ASP A 349 -29.16 25.37 -21.78
C ASP A 349 -28.18 24.53 -20.94
N PHE A 350 -26.94 24.33 -21.39
CA PHE A 350 -25.90 23.74 -20.57
C PHE A 350 -25.35 24.76 -19.59
N ARG A 351 -25.23 24.37 -18.33
CA ARG A 351 -24.62 25.16 -17.27
C ARG A 351 -23.22 24.65 -16.97
N ILE A 352 -22.30 25.58 -16.72
CA ILE A 352 -20.95 25.22 -16.30
C ILE A 352 -20.97 24.88 -14.81
N VAL A 353 -20.49 23.68 -14.48
CA VAL A 353 -20.25 23.24 -13.10
C VAL A 353 -18.75 23.16 -12.87
N GLN A 354 -18.28 23.71 -11.75
CA GLN A 354 -16.87 23.64 -11.39
C GLN A 354 -16.62 22.41 -10.50
N GLY A 355 -15.55 21.69 -10.77
CA GLY A 355 -15.05 20.64 -9.88
C GLY A 355 -14.45 21.24 -8.60
N ARG A 356 -14.12 20.39 -7.60
CA ARG A 356 -13.48 20.77 -6.33
C ARG A 356 -12.10 21.42 -6.47
N GLU A 357 -11.45 21.29 -7.62
CA GLU A 357 -10.17 21.92 -7.97
C GLU A 357 -10.41 22.75 -9.22
N GLU A 358 -9.63 23.81 -9.44
CA GLU A 358 -9.66 24.68 -10.64
C GLU A 358 -9.38 23.92 -11.94
N LYS A 359 -10.09 22.83 -12.16
CA LYS A 359 -9.97 21.97 -13.35
C LYS A 359 -10.90 22.45 -14.45
N GLU A 360 -10.57 22.05 -15.68
CA GLU A 360 -11.34 22.36 -16.90
C GLU A 360 -12.84 22.15 -16.70
N PRO A 361 -13.68 23.07 -17.23
CA PRO A 361 -15.11 23.08 -16.97
C PRO A 361 -15.83 21.82 -17.45
N VAL A 362 -16.90 21.51 -16.76
CA VAL A 362 -17.87 20.49 -17.16
C VAL A 362 -19.19 21.19 -17.43
N TRP A 363 -19.78 20.96 -18.58
CA TRP A 363 -21.10 21.45 -18.95
C TRP A 363 -22.14 20.40 -18.60
N VAL A 364 -23.19 20.82 -17.93
CA VAL A 364 -24.28 19.92 -17.47
C VAL A 364 -25.64 20.53 -17.84
N ARG A 365 -26.52 19.69 -18.35
CA ARG A 365 -27.91 20.02 -18.64
C ARG A 365 -28.81 18.94 -18.06
N VAL A 366 -29.85 19.34 -17.32
CA VAL A 366 -30.89 18.44 -16.82
C VAL A 366 -32.14 18.62 -17.67
N MET A 367 -32.73 17.52 -18.07
CA MET A 367 -33.96 17.51 -18.87
C MET A 367 -34.81 16.28 -18.56
N GLU A 368 -36.08 16.32 -18.88
CA GLU A 368 -36.94 15.13 -18.92
C GLU A 368 -36.47 14.20 -20.05
N ASP A 369 -36.51 12.89 -19.87
CA ASP A 369 -36.14 11.96 -20.94
C ASP A 369 -37.15 11.99 -22.08
N PRO A 370 -36.80 12.53 -23.26
CA PRO A 370 -37.76 12.55 -24.39
C PRO A 370 -38.01 11.17 -25.00
N HIS A 371 -37.18 10.18 -24.62
CA HIS A 371 -37.26 8.80 -25.13
C HIS A 371 -37.79 7.80 -24.09
N ALA A 372 -38.24 8.29 -22.93
CA ALA A 372 -38.81 7.44 -21.90
C ALA A 372 -40.14 6.83 -22.38
N ALA A 373 -40.06 5.62 -22.88
CA ALA A 373 -41.24 4.78 -23.06
C ALA A 373 -41.64 4.21 -21.68
N HIS A 374 -42.57 4.84 -21.00
CA HIS A 374 -43.19 4.29 -19.80
C HIS A 374 -44.41 3.45 -20.16
N PRO A 375 -44.35 2.12 -19.92
CA PRO A 375 -45.59 1.33 -19.95
C PRO A 375 -46.41 1.46 -18.67
N GLU A 376 -45.77 1.76 -17.52
CA GLU A 376 -46.49 1.78 -16.22
C GLU A 376 -45.77 2.74 -15.24
N GLY A 377 -46.44 3.85 -14.90
CA GLY A 377 -46.08 4.64 -13.74
C GLY A 377 -45.67 6.10 -13.98
N ASP A 378 -46.18 6.99 -13.12
CA ASP A 378 -46.11 8.46 -13.13
C ASP A 378 -44.73 9.08 -12.90
N ALA A 379 -43.67 8.30 -12.76
CA ALA A 379 -42.33 8.84 -12.51
C ALA A 379 -41.54 9.01 -13.79
N LYS A 380 -41.68 10.17 -14.44
CA LYS A 380 -40.79 10.58 -15.55
C LYS A 380 -39.36 10.68 -15.07
N GLU A 381 -38.51 9.85 -15.61
CA GLU A 381 -37.05 9.85 -15.37
C GLU A 381 -36.42 11.14 -15.90
N ARG A 382 -35.47 11.71 -15.19
CA ARG A 382 -34.68 12.85 -15.64
C ARG A 382 -33.34 12.38 -16.18
N ILE A 383 -32.91 13.02 -17.26
CA ILE A 383 -31.60 12.81 -17.90
C ILE A 383 -30.69 13.97 -17.55
N VAL A 384 -29.46 13.66 -17.17
CA VAL A 384 -28.41 14.63 -16.92
C VAL A 384 -27.33 14.44 -17.98
N LEU A 385 -27.31 15.34 -18.95
CA LEU A 385 -26.31 15.37 -20.02
C LEU A 385 -25.06 16.09 -19.51
N CYS A 386 -23.93 15.43 -19.57
CA CYS A 386 -22.66 15.96 -19.09
C CYS A 386 -21.61 15.95 -20.21
N LYS A 387 -20.87 17.06 -20.39
CA LYS A 387 -19.74 17.18 -21.31
C LYS A 387 -18.51 17.68 -20.57
N SER A 388 -17.51 16.84 -20.41
CA SER A 388 -16.26 17.16 -19.72
C SER A 388 -15.12 17.33 -20.73
N GLN A 389 -14.48 18.48 -20.73
CA GLN A 389 -13.35 18.77 -21.61
C GLN A 389 -12.15 17.86 -21.32
N LEU A 390 -11.80 17.67 -20.06
CA LEU A 390 -10.69 16.78 -19.64
C LEU A 390 -10.91 15.33 -20.11
N ARG A 391 -12.13 14.80 -19.89
CA ARG A 391 -12.52 13.48 -20.36
C ARG A 391 -12.49 13.39 -21.89
N GLY A 392 -12.91 14.43 -22.58
CA GLY A 392 -12.86 14.54 -24.04
C GLY A 392 -11.42 14.43 -24.57
N LYS A 393 -10.49 15.23 -24.05
CA LYS A 393 -9.06 15.16 -24.39
C LYS A 393 -8.48 13.77 -24.17
N LYS A 394 -8.83 13.14 -23.04
CA LYS A 394 -8.39 11.77 -22.73
C LYS A 394 -8.97 10.72 -23.69
N GLU A 395 -10.26 10.79 -24.01
CA GLU A 395 -10.91 9.88 -24.95
C GLU A 395 -10.32 10.03 -26.35
N GLN A 396 -10.09 11.27 -26.81
CA GLN A 396 -9.42 11.59 -28.07
C GLN A 396 -8.00 11.00 -28.12
N ALA A 397 -7.20 11.21 -27.09
CA ALA A 397 -5.85 10.65 -27.03
C ALA A 397 -5.83 9.11 -27.07
N ILE A 398 -6.78 8.46 -26.40
CA ILE A 398 -6.93 7.01 -26.42
C ILE A 398 -7.25 6.50 -27.83
N VAL A 399 -8.18 7.17 -28.53
CA VAL A 399 -8.58 6.80 -29.90
C VAL A 399 -7.42 7.04 -30.85
N SER A 400 -6.78 8.21 -30.84
CA SER A 400 -5.64 8.54 -31.70
C SER A 400 -4.46 7.56 -31.52
N ASN A 401 -4.17 7.15 -30.28
CA ASN A 401 -3.16 6.13 -30.02
C ASN A 401 -3.55 4.74 -30.56
N ALA A 402 -4.85 4.40 -30.47
CA ALA A 402 -5.35 3.13 -31.02
C ALA A 402 -5.29 3.12 -32.56
N GLU A 403 -5.65 4.24 -33.21
CA GLU A 403 -5.54 4.43 -34.65
C GLU A 403 -4.09 4.29 -35.13
N ARG A 404 -3.15 5.00 -34.49
CA ARG A 404 -1.73 4.90 -34.80
C ARG A 404 -1.24 3.45 -34.76
N ARG A 405 -1.57 2.70 -33.70
CA ARG A 405 -1.18 1.29 -33.56
C ARG A 405 -1.81 0.39 -34.63
N LEU A 406 -3.07 0.62 -34.98
CA LEU A 406 -3.75 -0.10 -36.07
C LEU A 406 -3.04 0.15 -37.39
N LEU A 407 -2.82 1.43 -37.75
CA LEU A 407 -2.18 1.83 -39.01
C LEU A 407 -0.75 1.26 -39.12
N ASP A 408 0.03 1.29 -38.03
CA ASP A 408 1.37 0.68 -38.01
C ASP A 408 1.32 -0.83 -38.25
N ALA A 409 0.31 -1.52 -37.69
CA ALA A 409 0.12 -2.95 -37.92
C ALA A 409 -0.33 -3.25 -39.35
N LEU A 410 -1.23 -2.46 -39.93
CA LEU A 410 -1.66 -2.56 -41.32
C LEU A 410 -0.50 -2.30 -42.31
N ARG A 411 0.28 -1.24 -42.08
CA ARG A 411 1.48 -0.95 -42.89
C ARG A 411 2.49 -2.10 -42.88
N LYS A 412 2.75 -2.69 -41.70
CA LYS A 412 3.64 -3.85 -41.59
C LYS A 412 3.10 -5.09 -42.33
N LEU A 413 1.79 -5.31 -42.31
CA LEU A 413 1.17 -6.40 -43.06
C LEU A 413 1.24 -6.12 -44.57
N ALA A 414 0.89 -4.91 -45.01
CA ALA A 414 0.96 -4.47 -46.41
C ALA A 414 2.38 -4.66 -46.99
N LEU A 415 3.42 -4.20 -46.30
CA LEU A 415 4.83 -4.40 -46.72
C LEU A 415 5.22 -5.88 -46.85
N ARG A 416 4.64 -6.78 -46.04
CA ARG A 416 4.90 -8.23 -46.17
C ARG A 416 4.22 -8.82 -47.38
N VAL A 417 3.03 -8.32 -47.74
CA VAL A 417 2.28 -8.73 -48.94
C VAL A 417 2.99 -8.20 -50.19
N GLU A 418 3.31 -6.91 -50.24
CA GLU A 418 4.03 -6.27 -51.33
C GLU A 418 5.38 -6.90 -51.65
N LYS A 419 6.18 -7.16 -50.60
CA LYS A 419 7.48 -7.87 -50.72
C LYS A 419 7.35 -9.36 -51.00
N LYS A 420 6.13 -9.82 -51.29
CA LYS A 420 5.83 -11.24 -51.58
C LYS A 420 6.27 -12.23 -50.49
N ARG A 421 6.47 -11.75 -49.25
CA ARG A 421 6.78 -12.58 -48.06
C ARG A 421 5.55 -13.30 -47.51
N LEU A 422 4.35 -12.83 -47.84
CA LEU A 422 3.07 -13.44 -47.53
C LEU A 422 2.20 -13.35 -48.79
N ARG A 423 1.92 -14.47 -49.46
CA ARG A 423 1.24 -14.54 -50.78
C ARG A 423 -0.12 -15.21 -50.72
N ASP A 424 -0.33 -16.06 -49.73
CA ASP A 424 -1.55 -16.81 -49.53
C ASP A 424 -2.67 -15.91 -49.02
N ARG A 425 -3.77 -15.80 -49.76
CA ARG A 425 -4.92 -14.93 -49.46
C ARG A 425 -5.49 -15.25 -48.07
N SER A 426 -5.72 -16.54 -47.79
CA SER A 426 -6.30 -16.97 -46.51
C SER A 426 -5.42 -16.60 -45.31
N LYS A 427 -4.09 -16.74 -45.45
CA LYS A 427 -3.15 -16.32 -44.39
C LYS A 427 -3.09 -14.81 -44.21
N ILE A 428 -3.29 -14.01 -45.28
CA ILE A 428 -3.37 -12.55 -45.19
C ILE A 428 -4.64 -12.16 -44.45
N GLU A 429 -5.79 -12.73 -44.84
CA GLU A 429 -7.09 -12.47 -44.18
C GLU A 429 -7.08 -12.87 -42.72
N GLN A 430 -6.48 -14.02 -42.35
CA GLN A 430 -6.29 -14.40 -40.95
C GLN A 430 -5.41 -13.41 -40.19
N ALA A 431 -4.32 -12.90 -40.79
CA ALA A 431 -3.46 -11.91 -40.20
C ALA A 431 -4.20 -10.59 -40.00
N LEU A 432 -4.99 -10.17 -40.99
CA LEU A 432 -5.85 -8.96 -40.90
C LEU A 432 -6.89 -9.13 -39.81
N GLY A 433 -7.59 -10.27 -39.73
CA GLY A 433 -8.57 -10.56 -38.69
C GLY A 433 -7.96 -10.44 -37.28
N ARG A 434 -6.73 -10.96 -37.10
CA ARG A 434 -5.99 -10.82 -35.82
C ARG A 434 -5.64 -9.37 -35.50
N ILE A 435 -5.25 -8.56 -36.48
CA ILE A 435 -4.97 -7.13 -36.30
C ILE A 435 -6.26 -6.42 -35.90
N GLN A 436 -7.36 -6.63 -36.63
CA GLN A 436 -8.66 -6.01 -36.33
C GLN A 436 -9.19 -6.43 -34.95
N ALA A 437 -9.07 -7.70 -34.56
CA ALA A 437 -9.45 -8.19 -33.22
C ALA A 437 -8.61 -7.57 -32.10
N ARG A 438 -7.34 -7.29 -32.39
CA ARG A 438 -6.42 -6.64 -31.41
C ARG A 438 -6.68 -5.15 -31.24
N HIS A 439 -7.27 -4.49 -32.25
CA HIS A 439 -7.53 -3.05 -32.28
C HIS A 439 -9.03 -2.67 -32.44
N PRO A 440 -9.95 -3.20 -31.60
CA PRO A 440 -11.40 -3.06 -31.80
C PRO A 440 -11.89 -1.61 -31.73
N ARG A 441 -11.17 -0.74 -31.00
CA ARG A 441 -11.55 0.69 -30.87
C ARG A 441 -11.29 1.50 -32.14
N ALA A 442 -10.20 1.21 -32.84
CA ALA A 442 -9.81 1.93 -34.05
C ALA A 442 -10.42 1.31 -35.32
N ARG A 443 -10.53 -0.05 -35.35
CA ARG A 443 -11.00 -0.76 -36.57
C ARG A 443 -12.34 -0.23 -37.10
N ARG A 444 -13.23 0.22 -36.25
CA ARG A 444 -14.57 0.71 -36.62
C ARG A 444 -14.54 1.95 -37.52
N PHE A 445 -13.42 2.65 -37.54
CA PHE A 445 -13.22 3.84 -38.36
C PHE A 445 -12.50 3.55 -39.68
N TYR A 446 -12.12 2.30 -39.92
CA TYR A 446 -11.36 1.92 -41.11
C TYR A 446 -12.04 0.78 -41.85
N GLU A 447 -12.20 0.97 -43.15
CA GLU A 447 -12.51 -0.11 -44.07
C GLU A 447 -11.21 -0.62 -44.64
N VAL A 448 -11.02 -1.94 -44.64
CA VAL A 448 -9.79 -2.58 -45.10
C VAL A 448 -10.16 -3.63 -46.13
N THR A 449 -9.65 -3.49 -47.34
CA THR A 449 -9.89 -4.38 -48.48
C THR A 449 -8.61 -5.11 -48.90
N LEU A 450 -8.76 -6.32 -49.40
CA LEU A 450 -7.70 -7.07 -50.05
C LEU A 450 -8.07 -7.29 -51.50
N GLU A 451 -7.36 -6.67 -52.41
CA GLU A 451 -7.66 -6.61 -53.82
C GLU A 451 -6.58 -7.34 -54.64
N ASP A 452 -6.99 -7.90 -55.77
CA ASP A 452 -6.09 -8.48 -56.77
C ASP A 452 -5.56 -7.33 -57.66
N GLY A 453 -4.27 -7.10 -57.67
CA GLY A 453 -3.61 -6.12 -58.54
C GLY A 453 -2.68 -6.78 -59.52
N ASP A 454 -2.17 -6.05 -60.49
CA ASP A 454 -1.32 -6.51 -61.60
C ASP A 454 -0.07 -7.28 -61.14
N ASN A 455 0.43 -6.99 -59.96
CA ASN A 455 1.63 -7.63 -59.35
C ASN A 455 1.32 -8.58 -58.19
N GLY A 456 0.05 -8.94 -57.96
CA GLY A 456 -0.41 -9.77 -56.85
C GLY A 456 -1.30 -9.04 -55.84
N LEU A 457 -1.62 -9.68 -54.72
CA LEU A 457 -2.53 -9.13 -53.74
C LEU A 457 -2.02 -7.82 -53.12
N ARG A 458 -2.93 -6.87 -52.93
CA ARG A 458 -2.67 -5.56 -52.33
C ARG A 458 -3.65 -5.29 -51.19
N LEU A 459 -3.13 -4.83 -50.08
CA LEU A 459 -3.92 -4.45 -48.92
C LEU A 459 -4.15 -2.90 -48.95
N ASN A 460 -5.42 -2.52 -49.07
CA ASN A 460 -5.83 -1.10 -49.06
C ASN A 460 -6.66 -0.84 -47.79
N TRP A 461 -6.63 0.40 -47.33
CA TRP A 461 -7.52 0.86 -46.26
C TRP A 461 -7.89 2.31 -46.43
N SER A 462 -9.12 2.63 -46.09
CA SER A 462 -9.64 4.00 -46.05
C SER A 462 -10.23 4.31 -44.69
N ARG A 463 -10.14 5.56 -44.28
CA ARG A 463 -10.77 6.05 -43.06
C ARG A 463 -12.20 6.50 -43.39
N ASN A 464 -13.14 6.06 -42.54
CA ASN A 464 -14.50 6.60 -42.57
C ASN A 464 -14.57 7.88 -41.73
N ASP A 465 -14.39 9.03 -42.37
CA ASP A 465 -14.32 10.33 -41.68
C ASP A 465 -15.65 10.72 -41.04
N ALA A 466 -16.79 10.33 -41.60
CA ALA A 466 -18.12 10.61 -41.04
C ALA A 466 -18.30 9.91 -39.66
N LEU A 467 -17.97 8.62 -39.58
CA LEU A 467 -18.01 7.88 -38.32
C LEU A 467 -16.99 8.40 -37.30
N SER A 468 -15.83 8.83 -37.78
CA SER A 468 -14.79 9.39 -36.92
C SER A 468 -15.20 10.73 -36.33
N GLN A 469 -15.84 11.58 -37.11
CA GLN A 469 -16.33 12.89 -36.70
C GLN A 469 -17.50 12.74 -35.70
N GLU A 470 -18.50 11.91 -36.03
CA GLU A 470 -19.60 11.59 -35.08
C GLU A 470 -19.07 11.12 -33.73
N ALA A 471 -18.05 10.23 -33.73
CA ALA A 471 -17.44 9.75 -32.51
C ALA A 471 -16.70 10.86 -31.76
N ALA A 472 -16.04 11.81 -32.48
CA ALA A 472 -15.31 12.92 -31.90
C ALA A 472 -16.23 13.93 -31.18
N GLU A 473 -17.41 14.18 -31.73
CA GLU A 473 -18.43 15.05 -31.12
C GLU A 473 -18.90 14.54 -29.76
N LEU A 474 -18.88 13.23 -29.57
CA LEU A 474 -19.26 12.56 -28.32
C LEU A 474 -18.09 12.38 -27.34
N PHE A 475 -16.88 12.83 -27.66
CA PHE A 475 -15.77 12.74 -26.69
C PHE A 475 -16.04 13.64 -25.48
N GLY A 476 -15.89 13.03 -24.30
CA GLY A 476 -16.17 13.67 -23.03
C GLY A 476 -17.64 13.72 -22.65
N CYS A 477 -18.56 13.33 -23.55
CA CYS A 477 -19.99 13.27 -23.27
C CYS A 477 -20.35 12.01 -22.50
N TYR A 478 -21.22 12.14 -21.50
CA TYR A 478 -21.83 11.03 -20.78
C TYR A 478 -23.22 11.42 -20.29
N VAL A 479 -24.03 10.42 -19.98
CA VAL A 479 -25.44 10.59 -19.62
C VAL A 479 -25.66 9.96 -18.26
N LEU A 480 -26.28 10.72 -17.35
CA LEU A 480 -26.77 10.17 -16.08
C LEU A 480 -28.30 10.11 -16.13
N ARG A 481 -28.87 9.19 -15.37
CA ARG A 481 -30.31 8.99 -15.20
C ARG A 481 -30.65 9.07 -13.73
N THR A 482 -31.77 9.73 -13.40
CA THR A 482 -32.21 9.89 -12.02
C THR A 482 -33.73 10.05 -11.92
N ASP A 483 -34.30 9.59 -10.83
CA ASP A 483 -35.68 9.87 -10.41
C ASP A 483 -35.77 11.07 -9.44
N GLU A 484 -34.62 11.62 -9.01
CA GLU A 484 -34.55 12.78 -8.11
C GLU A 484 -35.01 14.06 -8.83
N ARG A 485 -35.93 14.81 -8.18
CA ARG A 485 -36.63 15.97 -8.78
C ARG A 485 -36.16 17.31 -8.25
N THR A 486 -35.62 17.34 -7.04
CA THR A 486 -35.37 18.59 -6.30
C THR A 486 -33.97 19.15 -6.56
N LEU A 487 -33.02 18.31 -6.95
CA LEU A 487 -31.63 18.69 -7.13
C LEU A 487 -31.39 19.35 -8.51
N ASN A 488 -30.53 20.38 -8.52
CA ASN A 488 -30.10 21.08 -9.72
C ASN A 488 -28.90 20.39 -10.40
N GLU A 489 -28.46 20.94 -11.54
CA GLU A 489 -27.36 20.40 -12.37
C GLU A 489 -26.05 20.22 -11.59
N HIS A 490 -25.68 21.24 -10.81
CA HIS A 490 -24.46 21.23 -10.02
C HIS A 490 -24.50 20.16 -8.92
N GLN A 491 -25.62 20.06 -8.20
CA GLN A 491 -25.79 19.09 -7.12
C GLN A 491 -25.79 17.66 -7.66
N LEU A 492 -26.55 17.37 -8.72
CA LEU A 492 -26.57 16.05 -9.35
C LEU A 492 -25.20 15.62 -9.86
N TRP A 493 -24.48 16.55 -10.50
CA TRP A 493 -23.14 16.28 -10.96
C TRP A 493 -22.15 16.05 -9.82
N GLN A 494 -22.20 16.84 -8.75
CA GLN A 494 -21.37 16.64 -7.56
C GLN A 494 -21.63 15.26 -6.91
N LEU A 495 -22.89 14.85 -6.82
CA LEU A 495 -23.25 13.54 -6.28
C LEU A 495 -22.71 12.40 -7.16
N TYR A 496 -22.77 12.54 -8.48
CA TYR A 496 -22.17 11.55 -9.37
C TYR A 496 -20.64 11.47 -9.20
N ILE A 497 -19.97 12.62 -9.08
CA ILE A 497 -18.51 12.65 -8.87
C ILE A 497 -18.13 12.06 -7.51
N SER A 498 -19.01 12.12 -6.51
CA SER A 498 -18.75 11.47 -5.22
C SER A 498 -18.56 9.94 -5.34
N LEU A 499 -18.98 9.30 -6.45
CA LEU A 499 -18.68 7.89 -6.73
C LEU A 499 -17.18 7.60 -6.77
N THR A 500 -16.35 8.63 -7.05
CA THR A 500 -14.89 8.52 -6.92
C THR A 500 -14.44 8.19 -5.49
N GLN A 501 -15.25 8.49 -4.47
CA GLN A 501 -14.96 8.11 -3.08
C GLN A 501 -15.02 6.58 -2.92
N ALA A 502 -16.00 5.91 -3.54
CA ALA A 502 -16.06 4.45 -3.56
C ALA A 502 -14.83 3.85 -4.29
N GLU A 503 -14.46 4.42 -5.45
CA GLU A 503 -13.25 4.00 -6.17
C GLU A 503 -11.98 4.16 -5.31
N ASN A 504 -11.84 5.28 -4.59
CA ASN A 504 -10.75 5.54 -3.66
C ASN A 504 -10.76 4.56 -2.49
N GLY A 505 -11.94 4.26 -1.92
CA GLY A 505 -12.11 3.25 -0.87
C GLY A 505 -11.61 1.87 -1.33
N PHE A 506 -12.03 1.43 -2.50
CA PHE A 506 -11.53 0.17 -3.05
C PHE A 506 -10.03 0.18 -3.40
N LYS A 507 -9.52 1.31 -3.83
CA LYS A 507 -8.08 1.46 -4.06
C LYS A 507 -7.33 1.29 -2.75
N ALA A 508 -7.74 1.98 -1.70
CA ALA A 508 -7.13 1.88 -0.38
C ALA A 508 -7.18 0.45 0.16
N LEU A 509 -8.34 -0.20 0.12
CA LEU A 509 -8.49 -1.61 0.54
C LEU A 509 -7.52 -2.54 -0.18
N LYS A 510 -7.35 -2.38 -1.50
CA LYS A 510 -6.52 -3.27 -2.33
C LYS A 510 -5.03 -3.00 -2.23
N THR A 511 -4.63 -1.73 -2.13
CA THR A 511 -3.22 -1.31 -2.20
C THR A 511 -2.64 -1.05 -0.82
N ASP A 512 -3.40 -0.41 0.06
CA ASP A 512 -2.88 0.08 1.32
C ASP A 512 -3.15 -0.88 2.49
N LEU A 513 -4.28 -1.62 2.44
CA LEU A 513 -4.79 -2.44 3.53
C LEU A 513 -4.71 -3.96 3.29
N GLY A 514 -4.12 -4.38 2.18
CA GLY A 514 -3.84 -5.79 1.90
C GLY A 514 -5.08 -6.68 1.71
N LEU A 515 -6.18 -6.14 1.15
CA LEU A 515 -7.34 -6.94 0.79
C LEU A 515 -7.00 -8.07 -0.20
N ARG A 516 -5.95 -7.88 -0.99
CA ARG A 516 -5.48 -8.86 -1.99
C ARG A 516 -3.95 -8.92 -2.07
N PRO A 517 -3.36 -10.09 -2.38
CA PRO A 517 -4.05 -11.38 -2.53
C PRO A 517 -4.60 -11.88 -1.19
N ASN A 518 -5.72 -12.64 -1.20
CA ASN A 518 -6.25 -13.25 0.00
C ASN A 518 -5.51 -14.60 0.25
N PRO A 519 -4.87 -14.80 1.41
CA PRO A 519 -4.07 -15.99 1.69
C PRO A 519 -4.90 -17.18 2.22
N HIS A 520 -6.17 -16.96 2.56
CA HIS A 520 -7.01 -17.96 3.23
C HIS A 520 -7.69 -18.90 2.24
N GLN A 521 -7.98 -20.13 2.72
CA GLN A 521 -8.58 -21.21 1.92
C GLN A 521 -10.02 -21.55 2.34
N LYS A 522 -10.43 -21.22 3.56
CA LYS A 522 -11.77 -21.49 4.10
C LYS A 522 -12.64 -20.25 3.96
N GLU A 523 -13.94 -20.45 3.70
CA GLU A 523 -14.90 -19.36 3.49
C GLU A 523 -14.90 -18.38 4.68
N GLU A 524 -15.07 -18.87 5.90
CA GLU A 524 -15.16 -18.02 7.09
C GLU A 524 -13.88 -17.20 7.32
N ARG A 525 -12.72 -17.78 6.98
CA ARG A 525 -11.43 -17.09 7.10
C ARG A 525 -11.26 -16.01 6.03
N VAL A 526 -11.78 -16.25 4.84
CA VAL A 526 -11.80 -15.27 3.76
C VAL A 526 -12.71 -14.11 4.13
N ASP A 527 -13.89 -14.39 4.63
CA ASP A 527 -14.88 -13.39 5.03
C ASP A 527 -14.33 -12.56 6.22
N ALA A 528 -13.72 -13.22 7.21
CA ALA A 528 -13.07 -12.54 8.33
C ALA A 528 -11.89 -11.65 7.89
N HIS A 529 -11.07 -12.08 6.93
CA HIS A 529 -10.00 -11.26 6.37
C HIS A 529 -10.54 -9.99 5.70
N VAL A 530 -11.59 -10.12 4.90
CA VAL A 530 -12.25 -8.97 4.28
C VAL A 530 -12.75 -8.02 5.36
N PHE A 531 -13.41 -8.54 6.39
CA PHE A 531 -13.96 -7.74 7.48
C PHE A 531 -12.86 -7.00 8.26
N ILE A 532 -11.72 -7.65 8.57
CA ILE A 532 -10.59 -6.98 9.23
C ILE A 532 -9.99 -5.88 8.35
N CYS A 533 -9.91 -6.09 7.02
CA CYS A 533 -9.50 -5.03 6.11
C CYS A 533 -10.48 -3.85 6.12
N ILE A 534 -11.79 -4.10 6.28
CA ILE A 534 -12.80 -3.05 6.41
C ILE A 534 -12.67 -2.32 7.75
N LEU A 535 -12.40 -3.02 8.85
CA LEU A 535 -12.09 -2.36 10.13
C LEU A 535 -10.87 -1.42 10.01
N ALA A 536 -9.83 -1.86 9.34
CA ALA A 536 -8.67 -1.02 9.04
C ALA A 536 -9.03 0.16 8.12
N TYR A 537 -9.96 -0.03 7.18
CA TYR A 537 -10.47 1.04 6.33
C TYR A 537 -11.22 2.11 7.15
N HIS A 538 -11.99 1.72 8.15
CA HIS A 538 -12.62 2.68 9.07
C HIS A 538 -11.56 3.52 9.82
N LEU A 539 -10.46 2.90 10.28
CA LEU A 539 -9.34 3.65 10.87
C LEU A 539 -8.74 4.63 9.87
N LEU A 540 -8.43 4.16 8.67
CA LEU A 540 -7.84 4.97 7.61
C LEU A 540 -8.74 6.14 7.22
N ARG A 541 -10.05 5.88 7.00
CA ARG A 541 -10.97 6.95 6.58
C ARG A 541 -11.15 8.02 7.65
N ASN A 542 -11.20 7.63 8.94
CA ASN A 542 -11.22 8.58 10.05
C ASN A 542 -9.98 9.49 10.06
N ILE A 543 -8.78 8.91 9.84
CA ILE A 543 -7.53 9.67 9.77
C ILE A 543 -7.59 10.67 8.60
N LEU A 544 -7.87 10.17 7.39
CA LEU A 544 -7.86 10.99 6.18
C LEU A 544 -8.94 12.07 6.24
N TRP A 545 -10.17 11.74 6.67
CA TRP A 545 -11.25 12.71 6.81
C TRP A 545 -10.89 13.84 7.77
N THR A 546 -10.35 13.50 8.94
CA THR A 546 -9.97 14.51 9.93
C THR A 546 -8.88 15.43 9.40
N LEU A 547 -7.89 14.90 8.68
CA LEU A 547 -6.82 15.67 8.06
C LEU A 547 -7.33 16.54 6.91
N GLU A 548 -8.21 16.02 6.05
CA GLU A 548 -8.87 16.75 4.96
C GLU A 548 -9.63 17.97 5.46
N GLN A 549 -10.35 17.87 6.62
CA GLN A 549 -11.05 18.98 7.25
C GLN A 549 -10.08 20.07 7.78
N LYS A 550 -8.81 19.75 7.95
CA LYS A 550 -7.74 20.67 8.36
C LYS A 550 -6.86 21.12 7.18
N GLY A 551 -7.25 20.80 5.93
CA GLY A 551 -6.53 21.17 4.71
C GLY A 551 -5.33 20.29 4.37
N ASP A 552 -5.16 19.15 5.04
CA ASP A 552 -4.12 18.19 4.73
C ASP A 552 -4.68 17.08 3.84
N HIS A 553 -4.33 17.08 2.56
CA HIS A 553 -4.84 16.15 1.54
C HIS A 553 -3.82 15.06 1.16
N ARG A 554 -2.81 14.81 1.99
CA ARG A 554 -1.82 13.77 1.74
C ARG A 554 -2.47 12.39 1.76
N ASN A 555 -2.01 11.50 0.86
CA ASN A 555 -2.42 10.11 0.85
C ASN A 555 -1.76 9.32 1.99
N TRP A 556 -2.31 8.13 2.29
CA TRP A 556 -1.85 7.30 3.40
C TRP A 556 -0.39 6.87 3.27
N GLU A 557 0.07 6.53 2.09
CA GLU A 557 1.48 6.14 1.85
C GLU A 557 2.46 7.27 2.22
N THR A 558 2.11 8.51 1.84
CA THR A 558 2.91 9.69 2.21
C THR A 558 2.90 9.91 3.73
N LEU A 559 1.74 9.78 4.39
CA LEU A 559 1.62 9.92 5.83
C LEU A 559 2.43 8.84 6.56
N LYS A 560 2.34 7.56 6.14
CA LYS A 560 3.15 6.46 6.70
C LYS A 560 4.64 6.76 6.61
N ARG A 561 5.11 7.20 5.45
CA ARG A 561 6.53 7.53 5.25
C ARG A 561 7.02 8.64 6.17
N VAL A 562 6.20 9.69 6.37
CA VAL A 562 6.53 10.79 7.31
C VAL A 562 6.55 10.28 8.75
N LEU A 563 5.59 9.45 9.13
CA LEU A 563 5.43 8.95 10.50
C LEU A 563 6.39 7.81 10.86
N GLY A 564 6.92 7.07 9.86
CA GLY A 564 7.74 5.87 10.07
C GLY A 564 9.05 6.12 10.82
N THR A 565 9.54 7.35 10.86
CA THR A 565 10.74 7.72 11.63
C THR A 565 10.46 7.99 13.12
N HIS A 566 9.19 8.11 13.53
CA HIS A 566 8.83 8.23 14.94
C HIS A 566 8.78 6.83 15.58
N CYS A 567 9.73 6.56 16.48
CA CYS A 567 9.97 5.23 17.04
C CYS A 567 10.05 5.25 18.56
N TYR A 568 9.80 4.09 19.18
CA TYR A 568 10.28 3.78 20.52
C TYR A 568 11.73 3.29 20.44
N THR A 569 12.54 3.67 21.44
CA THR A 569 13.92 3.21 21.54
C THR A 569 14.27 2.94 23.01
N THR A 570 15.03 1.90 23.26
CA THR A 570 15.63 1.63 24.56
C THR A 570 17.01 2.28 24.61
N ILE A 571 17.19 3.26 25.47
CA ILE A 571 18.46 3.93 25.73
C ILE A 571 19.15 3.23 26.91
N LEU A 572 20.41 2.85 26.72
CA LEU A 572 21.28 2.27 27.73
C LEU A 572 22.30 3.33 28.16
N LEU A 573 22.25 3.67 29.45
CA LEU A 573 23.13 4.67 30.06
C LEU A 573 24.03 4.00 31.13
N PRO A 574 25.18 3.45 30.74
CA PRO A 574 26.13 2.88 31.69
C PRO A 574 26.73 4.01 32.58
N THR A 575 26.75 3.74 33.88
CA THR A 575 27.27 4.69 34.88
C THR A 575 28.69 4.28 35.33
N ARG A 576 29.40 5.23 35.93
CA ARG A 576 30.71 4.98 36.56
C ARG A 576 30.64 3.95 37.69
N SER A 577 29.46 3.80 38.36
CA SER A 577 29.23 2.83 39.41
C SER A 577 29.04 1.39 38.91
N GLY A 578 29.13 1.13 37.61
CA GLY A 578 28.91 -0.18 37.00
C GLY A 578 27.43 -0.56 36.79
N GLN A 579 26.51 0.33 37.13
CA GLN A 579 25.09 0.16 36.84
C GLN A 579 24.77 0.69 35.44
N THR A 580 23.78 0.09 34.77
CA THR A 580 23.26 0.60 33.51
C THR A 580 21.78 0.96 33.66
N HIS A 581 21.44 2.22 33.49
CA HIS A 581 20.04 2.63 33.38
C HIS A 581 19.50 2.27 32.01
N ARG A 582 18.42 1.52 31.98
CA ARG A 582 17.67 1.18 30.77
C ARG A 582 16.40 2.02 30.74
N ILE A 583 16.28 2.90 29.74
CA ILE A 583 15.13 3.78 29.57
C ILE A 583 14.50 3.48 28.20
N ARG A 584 13.30 2.88 28.21
CA ARG A 584 12.51 2.71 27.01
C ARG A 584 11.47 3.82 26.91
N LYS A 585 11.56 4.62 25.87
CA LYS A 585 10.66 5.75 25.63
C LYS A 585 10.48 6.03 24.14
N ALA A 586 9.41 6.74 23.78
CA ALA A 586 9.23 7.32 22.46
C ALA A 586 10.28 8.40 22.19
N GLY A 587 10.73 8.48 20.95
CA GLY A 587 11.53 9.58 20.43
C GLY A 587 10.72 10.87 20.43
N GLN A 588 11.40 12.00 20.21
CA GLN A 588 10.70 13.27 19.98
C GLN A 588 10.28 13.31 18.50
N PRO A 589 9.00 13.52 18.19
CA PRO A 589 8.56 13.63 16.81
C PRO A 589 9.08 14.93 16.17
N GLU A 590 9.35 14.85 14.87
CA GLU A 590 9.68 16.00 14.02
C GLU A 590 8.49 16.96 13.87
N GLU A 591 8.73 18.21 13.47
CA GLU A 591 7.64 19.20 13.34
C GLU A 591 6.56 18.78 12.34
N CYS A 592 6.94 18.13 11.24
CA CYS A 592 5.99 17.59 10.27
C CYS A 592 5.10 16.47 10.86
N GLN A 593 5.64 15.67 11.78
CA GLN A 593 4.90 14.62 12.51
C GLN A 593 4.01 15.25 13.59
N LYS A 594 4.53 16.23 14.34
CA LYS A 594 3.74 16.99 15.33
C LYS A 594 2.54 17.69 14.70
N ALA A 595 2.69 18.21 13.48
CA ALA A 595 1.58 18.81 12.75
C ALA A 595 0.46 17.79 12.47
N ILE A 596 0.82 16.56 12.06
CA ILE A 596 -0.14 15.47 11.86
C ILE A 596 -0.85 15.13 13.18
N TYR A 597 -0.10 14.92 14.26
CA TYR A 597 -0.66 14.59 15.57
C TYR A 597 -1.60 15.69 16.08
N ARG A 598 -1.20 16.97 15.98
CA ARG A 598 -2.04 18.11 16.34
C ARG A 598 -3.35 18.15 15.57
N ASN A 599 -3.29 17.96 14.24
CA ASN A 599 -4.48 17.95 13.38
C ASN A 599 -5.43 16.81 13.74
N LEU A 600 -4.88 15.66 14.15
CA LEU A 600 -5.66 14.50 14.58
C LEU A 600 -6.06 14.56 16.07
N GLY A 601 -5.57 15.52 16.85
CA GLY A 601 -5.81 15.61 18.30
C GLY A 601 -5.22 14.42 19.06
N ILE A 602 -4.03 13.95 18.65
CA ILE A 602 -3.32 12.83 19.28
C ILE A 602 -2.19 13.37 20.16
N ALA A 603 -2.15 12.95 21.42
CA ALA A 603 -1.06 13.27 22.33
C ALA A 603 0.15 12.36 22.04
N TRP A 604 1.32 12.97 21.89
CA TRP A 604 2.60 12.25 21.64
C TRP A 604 3.62 12.46 22.77
N ASP A 605 3.37 13.34 23.71
CA ASP A 605 4.28 13.78 24.77
C ASP A 605 4.11 12.98 26.07
N ASN A 606 2.96 12.35 26.26
CA ASN A 606 2.62 11.56 27.44
C ASN A 606 2.51 10.06 27.16
N LEU A 607 3.42 9.54 26.33
CA LEU A 607 3.45 8.11 26.00
C LEU A 607 4.11 7.30 27.13
N PRO A 608 3.76 5.99 27.27
CA PRO A 608 4.32 5.13 28.31
C PRO A 608 5.86 5.12 28.31
N ARG A 609 6.45 5.19 29.50
CA ARG A 609 7.91 5.10 29.70
C ARG A 609 8.21 3.92 30.62
N ILE A 610 9.22 3.13 30.27
CA ILE A 610 9.68 2.03 31.11
C ILE A 610 11.12 2.35 31.53
N ARG A 611 11.38 2.32 32.84
CA ARG A 611 12.71 2.53 33.40
C ARG A 611 13.09 1.33 34.26
N SER A 612 14.28 0.79 34.03
CA SER A 612 14.88 -0.26 34.85
C SER A 612 16.38 0.01 35.02
N VAL A 613 16.98 -0.58 36.01
CA VAL A 613 18.41 -0.54 36.29
C VAL A 613 18.93 -1.96 36.24
N ILE A 614 19.95 -2.18 35.42
CA ILE A 614 20.68 -3.45 35.37
C ILE A 614 21.94 -3.21 36.20
N GLY A 615 22.04 -3.90 37.35
CA GLY A 615 23.23 -3.81 38.23
C GLY A 615 24.31 -4.81 37.83
N ALA A 616 25.59 -4.46 38.03
CA ALA A 616 26.58 -5.50 38.32
C ALA A 616 26.15 -6.22 39.58
N ALA A 617 26.27 -7.56 39.60
CA ALA A 617 26.06 -8.35 40.83
C ALA A 617 26.87 -7.69 41.98
N PRO A 618 26.33 -7.61 43.20
CA PRO A 618 27.09 -7.03 44.29
C PRO A 618 28.39 -7.83 44.41
N VAL A 619 29.53 -7.12 44.35
CA VAL A 619 30.82 -7.67 44.70
C VAL A 619 30.65 -8.16 46.16
N GLN A 620 30.59 -9.45 46.36
CA GLN A 620 30.69 -10.00 47.71
C GLN A 620 32.04 -9.56 48.24
N ASN A 621 32.04 -8.63 49.21
CA ASN A 621 33.20 -8.34 50.01
C ASN A 621 33.58 -9.60 50.79
N GLU A 622 34.43 -10.43 50.22
CA GLU A 622 35.16 -11.47 50.97
C GLU A 622 36.29 -10.84 51.79
N ASP A 623 35.99 -9.89 52.65
CA ASP A 623 36.95 -9.40 53.63
C ASP A 623 36.22 -8.95 54.90
N ARG A 624 35.65 -9.94 55.64
CA ARG A 624 35.40 -9.79 57.08
C ARG A 624 35.32 -11.16 57.74
N HIS A 625 36.43 -11.88 57.79
CA HIS A 625 36.64 -12.90 58.85
C HIS A 625 38.12 -13.29 58.89
N ARG A 626 38.93 -12.41 59.42
CA ARG A 626 40.16 -12.76 60.11
C ARG A 626 40.42 -11.68 61.14
N THR A 627 39.95 -11.89 62.38
CA THR A 627 40.58 -11.55 63.66
C THR A 627 39.57 -11.78 64.78
N SER A 628 39.74 -12.84 65.50
CA SER A 628 40.12 -12.84 66.90
C SER A 628 39.88 -14.19 67.47
N THR A 629 40.94 -14.94 67.59
CA THR A 629 41.07 -15.91 68.65
C THR A 629 41.89 -15.25 69.76
N LEU A 630 41.28 -15.06 70.83
CA LEU A 630 41.85 -15.32 72.22
C LEU A 630 40.71 -15.27 73.17
#